data_d0e7eb32adc424a66cc048193e09d56a
#
_entry.id   d0e7eb32adc424a66cc048193e09d56a
#
_cell.length_a   1.000
_cell.length_b   1.000
_cell.length_c   1.000
_cell.angle_alpha   90.00
_cell.angle_beta   90.00
_cell.angle_gamma   90.00
#
_symmetry.space_group_name_H-M   'P 1'
#
loop_
_entity.id
_entity.type
_entity.pdbx_description
1 polymer ?
#
loop_
_entity_poly.entity_id
_entity_poly.type
_entity_poly.pdbx_seq_one_letter_code
_entity_poly.pdbx_strand_id
1 'polypeptide(L)'
;MKLTKKLLAMALAGVMLLTILTGCSSGKSGDRLVEEYLATFFSENSGDVPITHDVPEIKAVAENFDPSLLASNGIGFDAKVIHNPTGSASDNLQKLKSALVNYKNCTNVYLYAMAVPEGLSELTQVTLLLYYSSYYTAYTNTTGGLPTLDSIKCASTLVKKGGKQYRLVVLIQVPAAS
;
A
#
# COMPACT_ATOMS: atom_id res chain seq x y z
N MET A 1 -13.09 15.13 19.36
CA MET A 1 -12.85 13.94 18.56
C MET A 1 -11.53 13.88 17.75
N LYS A 2 -10.80 14.97 17.50
CA LYS A 2 -9.51 14.92 16.77
C LYS A 2 -8.31 14.55 17.64
N LEU A 3 -8.36 14.81 18.96
CA LEU A 3 -7.24 14.52 19.89
C LEU A 3 -7.13 13.03 20.23
N THR A 4 -8.26 12.36 20.39
CA THR A 4 -8.31 10.93 20.72
C THR A 4 -7.75 10.05 19.60
N LYS A 5 -7.96 10.43 18.32
CA LYS A 5 -7.38 9.73 17.17
C LYS A 5 -5.86 9.86 17.10
N LYS A 6 -5.30 11.04 17.46
CA LYS A 6 -3.85 11.26 17.50
C LYS A 6 -3.17 10.52 18.66
N LEU A 7 -3.82 10.45 19.83
CA LEU A 7 -3.33 9.68 20.98
C LEU A 7 -3.38 8.17 20.71
N LEU A 8 -4.42 7.68 20.05
CA LEU A 8 -4.53 6.28 19.65
C LEU A 8 -3.42 5.90 18.63
N ALA A 9 -3.15 6.77 17.65
CA ALA A 9 -2.07 6.57 16.68
C ALA A 9 -0.68 6.54 17.33
N MET A 10 -0.43 7.38 18.34
CA MET A 10 0.84 7.36 19.09
C MET A 10 0.95 6.12 19.99
N ALA A 11 -0.14 5.67 20.59
CA ALA A 11 -0.17 4.45 21.40
C ALA A 11 0.07 3.20 20.53
N LEU A 12 -0.54 3.13 19.34
CA LEU A 12 -0.32 2.06 18.36
C LEU A 12 1.13 2.01 17.86
N ALA A 13 1.72 3.16 17.54
CA ALA A 13 3.14 3.23 17.16
C ALA A 13 4.06 2.77 18.30
N GLY A 14 3.72 3.08 19.54
CA GLY A 14 4.47 2.65 20.73
C GLY A 14 4.39 1.13 20.98
N VAL A 15 3.21 0.54 20.80
CA VAL A 15 3.01 -0.92 20.96
C VAL A 15 3.73 -1.69 19.84
N MET A 16 3.66 -1.22 18.60
CA MET A 16 4.41 -1.81 17.48
C MET A 16 5.92 -1.77 17.70
N LEU A 17 6.46 -0.67 18.25
CA LEU A 17 7.88 -0.56 18.57
C LEU A 17 8.32 -1.60 19.62
N LEU A 18 7.49 -1.89 20.62
CA LEU A 18 7.81 -2.86 21.68
C LEU A 18 7.80 -4.31 21.17
N THR A 19 6.91 -4.66 20.26
CA THR A 19 6.85 -6.02 19.67
C THR A 19 8.02 -6.30 18.71
N ILE A 20 8.58 -5.26 18.09
CA ILE A 20 9.71 -5.38 17.15
C ILE A 20 11.05 -5.54 17.89
N LEU A 21 11.22 -4.90 19.05
CA LEU A 21 12.44 -5.02 19.85
C LEU A 21 12.63 -6.40 20.48
N THR A 22 11.60 -7.22 20.57
CA THR A 22 11.65 -8.58 21.12
C THR A 22 11.67 -9.70 20.06
N GLY A 23 11.42 -9.37 18.79
CA GLY A 23 11.48 -10.32 17.68
C GLY A 23 12.85 -10.32 17.04
N CYS A 24 13.65 -11.38 17.26
CA CYS A 24 14.84 -11.66 16.47
C CYS A 24 14.53 -11.49 14.98
N SER A 25 15.27 -10.65 14.29
CA SER A 25 15.22 -10.49 12.82
C SER A 25 15.65 -11.81 12.17
N SER A 26 14.71 -12.75 12.07
CA SER A 26 14.90 -13.97 11.33
C SER A 26 14.83 -13.63 9.85
N GLY A 27 15.93 -13.31 9.19
CA GLY A 27 16.19 -13.39 7.75
C GLY A 27 15.07 -13.04 6.74
N LYS A 28 14.00 -12.35 7.15
CA LYS A 28 12.90 -11.96 6.29
C LYS A 28 13.35 -10.83 5.37
N SER A 29 12.92 -10.87 4.11
CA SER A 29 13.16 -9.77 3.19
C SER A 29 12.44 -8.50 3.67
N GLY A 30 12.97 -7.31 3.35
CA GLY A 30 12.31 -6.04 3.68
C GLY A 30 10.90 -5.94 3.11
N ASP A 31 10.63 -6.57 1.98
CA ASP A 31 9.28 -6.65 1.38
C ASP A 31 8.32 -7.39 2.32
N ARG A 32 8.74 -8.53 2.86
CA ARG A 32 7.93 -9.32 3.79
C ARG A 32 7.66 -8.60 5.10
N LEU A 33 8.64 -7.85 5.62
CA LEU A 33 8.44 -7.04 6.83
C LEU A 33 7.39 -5.95 6.60
N VAL A 34 7.43 -5.25 5.47
CA VAL A 34 6.41 -4.26 5.11
C VAL A 34 5.03 -4.90 5.05
N GLU A 35 4.90 -6.05 4.42
CA GLU A 35 3.62 -6.79 4.33
C GLU A 35 3.08 -7.18 5.71
N GLU A 36 3.94 -7.65 6.62
CA GLU A 36 3.54 -8.02 7.97
C GLU A 36 3.09 -6.81 8.81
N TYR A 37 3.77 -5.67 8.69
CA TYR A 37 3.33 -4.44 9.36
C TYR A 37 1.99 -3.95 8.83
N LEU A 38 1.79 -4.01 7.51
CA LEU A 38 0.50 -3.69 6.90
C LEU A 38 -0.59 -4.67 7.36
N ALA A 39 -0.29 -5.97 7.39
CA ALA A 39 -1.21 -6.99 7.86
C ALA A 39 -1.65 -6.73 9.31
N THR A 40 -0.69 -6.42 10.20
CA THR A 40 -0.99 -6.06 11.60
C THR A 40 -1.91 -4.85 11.67
N PHE A 41 -1.60 -3.79 10.93
CA PHE A 41 -2.42 -2.58 10.90
C PHE A 41 -3.85 -2.84 10.42
N PHE A 42 -4.02 -3.62 9.36
CA PHE A 42 -5.34 -3.91 8.82
C PHE A 42 -6.13 -4.88 9.70
N SER A 43 -5.50 -5.89 10.31
CA SER A 43 -6.18 -6.82 11.23
C SER A 43 -6.78 -6.08 12.43
N GLU A 44 -6.09 -5.09 12.97
CA GLU A 44 -6.57 -4.28 14.08
C GLU A 44 -7.74 -3.36 13.70
N ASN A 45 -7.86 -2.97 12.43
CA ASN A 45 -8.84 -1.99 11.95
C ASN A 45 -10.01 -2.61 11.14
N SER A 46 -9.86 -3.83 10.64
CA SER A 46 -10.85 -4.50 9.78
C SER A 46 -11.53 -5.71 10.43
N GLY A 47 -11.27 -5.97 11.71
CA GLY A 47 -11.76 -7.16 12.40
C GLY A 47 -11.09 -8.45 11.90
N ASP A 48 -11.81 -9.57 11.97
CA ASP A 48 -11.27 -10.91 11.66
C ASP A 48 -11.12 -11.22 10.17
N VAL A 49 -10.96 -10.18 9.30
CA VAL A 49 -10.78 -10.38 7.85
C VAL A 49 -9.40 -10.98 7.59
N PRO A 50 -9.29 -12.17 6.95
CA PRO A 50 -8.02 -12.80 6.67
C PRO A 50 -7.14 -11.94 5.75
N ILE A 51 -5.83 -11.88 6.03
CA ILE A 51 -4.87 -11.16 5.20
C ILE A 51 -3.92 -12.17 4.56
N THR A 52 -3.79 -12.09 3.23
CA THR A 52 -2.91 -12.94 2.45
C THR A 52 -1.89 -12.13 1.67
N HIS A 53 -0.78 -12.75 1.28
CA HIS A 53 0.34 -12.09 0.61
C HIS A 53 0.53 -12.58 -0.84
N ASP A 54 -0.53 -13.14 -1.43
CA ASP A 54 -0.52 -13.70 -2.77
C ASP A 54 -1.02 -12.67 -3.80
N VAL A 55 -0.10 -11.82 -4.26
CA VAL A 55 -0.32 -10.84 -5.35
C VAL A 55 0.89 -10.87 -6.28
N PRO A 56 1.01 -11.91 -7.14
CA PRO A 56 2.15 -12.04 -8.05
C PRO A 56 2.27 -10.88 -9.06
N GLU A 57 1.18 -10.18 -9.32
CA GLU A 57 1.10 -9.01 -10.19
C GLU A 57 1.94 -7.83 -9.70
N ILE A 58 2.42 -7.83 -8.45
CA ILE A 58 3.32 -6.80 -7.93
C ILE A 58 4.58 -6.64 -8.81
N LYS A 59 5.03 -7.69 -9.48
CA LYS A 59 6.16 -7.64 -10.42
C LYS A 59 5.82 -6.79 -11.63
N ALA A 60 4.66 -7.02 -12.25
CA ALA A 60 4.20 -6.24 -13.39
C ALA A 60 3.93 -4.78 -13.01
N VAL A 61 3.42 -4.53 -11.79
CA VAL A 61 3.30 -3.17 -11.24
C VAL A 61 4.67 -2.50 -11.15
N ALA A 62 5.68 -3.20 -10.62
CA ALA A 62 7.05 -2.70 -10.48
C ALA A 62 7.69 -2.35 -11.83
N GLU A 63 7.50 -3.18 -12.85
CA GLU A 63 7.99 -2.96 -14.21
C GLU A 63 7.38 -1.70 -14.83
N ASN A 64 6.07 -1.50 -14.65
CA ASN A 64 5.30 -0.41 -15.23
C ASN A 64 5.28 0.87 -14.38
N PHE A 65 5.81 0.85 -13.17
CA PHE A 65 5.85 2.02 -12.31
C PHE A 65 6.76 3.11 -12.86
N ASP A 66 6.25 4.35 -12.88
CA ASP A 66 7.00 5.55 -13.25
C ASP A 66 7.05 6.51 -12.05
N PRO A 67 8.25 6.88 -11.57
CA PRO A 67 8.42 7.81 -10.46
C PRO A 67 7.83 9.20 -10.69
N SER A 68 7.60 9.62 -11.94
CA SER A 68 6.96 10.90 -12.26
C SER A 68 5.50 11.00 -11.80
N LEU A 69 4.89 9.86 -11.42
CA LEU A 69 3.55 9.81 -10.85
C LEU A 69 3.51 10.22 -9.38
N LEU A 70 4.67 10.29 -8.70
CA LEU A 70 4.73 10.63 -7.28
C LEU A 70 4.61 12.13 -7.04
N ALA A 71 4.09 12.47 -5.87
CA ALA A 71 4.13 13.83 -5.34
C ALA A 71 5.58 14.34 -5.22
N SER A 72 5.77 15.64 -5.25
CA SER A 72 7.10 16.28 -5.25
C SER A 72 7.96 15.95 -4.02
N ASN A 73 7.32 15.62 -2.89
CA ASN A 73 7.99 15.14 -1.67
C ASN A 73 8.36 13.64 -1.74
N GLY A 74 7.99 12.95 -2.81
CA GLY A 74 8.25 11.53 -3.00
C GLY A 74 7.37 10.60 -2.16
N ILE A 75 6.36 11.09 -1.45
CA ILE A 75 5.48 10.29 -0.59
C ILE A 75 4.08 10.25 -1.19
N GLY A 76 3.70 9.08 -1.71
CA GLY A 76 2.42 8.86 -2.37
C GLY A 76 2.36 9.38 -3.81
N PHE A 77 1.28 9.09 -4.47
CA PHE A 77 0.98 9.61 -5.81
C PHE A 77 0.63 11.10 -5.75
N ASP A 78 0.95 11.84 -6.81
CA ASP A 78 0.49 13.21 -6.92
C ASP A 78 -1.03 13.25 -7.16
N ALA A 79 -1.75 13.85 -6.23
CA ALA A 79 -3.21 13.92 -6.28
C ALA A 79 -3.74 14.58 -7.56
N LYS A 80 -3.05 15.59 -8.09
CA LYS A 80 -3.44 16.25 -9.35
C LYS A 80 -3.27 15.31 -10.53
N VAL A 81 -2.18 14.52 -10.52
CA VAL A 81 -1.86 13.57 -11.59
C VAL A 81 -2.86 12.41 -11.59
N ILE A 82 -3.22 11.85 -10.43
CA ILE A 82 -4.15 10.70 -10.39
C ILE A 82 -5.61 11.10 -10.63
N HIS A 83 -6.02 12.33 -10.30
CA HIS A 83 -7.40 12.79 -10.53
C HIS A 83 -7.64 13.34 -11.94
N ASN A 84 -6.64 13.96 -12.55
CA ASN A 84 -6.74 14.55 -13.88
C ASN A 84 -5.52 14.17 -14.73
N PRO A 85 -5.32 12.88 -15.02
CA PRO A 85 -4.15 12.44 -15.76
C PRO A 85 -4.17 12.92 -17.21
N THR A 86 -3.03 13.44 -17.70
CA THR A 86 -2.86 13.87 -19.09
C THR A 86 -1.55 13.32 -19.65
N GLY A 87 -1.50 13.12 -20.96
CA GLY A 87 -0.28 12.69 -21.67
C GLY A 87 0.33 11.41 -21.09
N SER A 88 1.63 11.39 -20.90
CA SER A 88 2.39 10.22 -20.40
C SER A 88 1.94 9.73 -19.02
N ALA A 89 1.43 10.62 -18.15
CA ALA A 89 0.91 10.22 -16.85
C ALA A 89 -0.35 9.35 -16.99
N SER A 90 -1.25 9.70 -17.94
CA SER A 90 -2.43 8.88 -18.26
C SER A 90 -2.03 7.48 -18.73
N ASP A 91 -1.05 7.41 -19.64
CA ASP A 91 -0.57 6.13 -20.18
C ASP A 91 0.07 5.27 -19.07
N ASN A 92 0.85 5.88 -18.19
CA ASN A 92 1.53 5.19 -17.09
C ASN A 92 0.51 4.67 -16.04
N LEU A 93 -0.50 5.46 -15.69
CA LEU A 93 -1.60 4.99 -14.82
C LEU A 93 -2.39 3.85 -15.47
N GLN A 94 -2.65 3.92 -16.78
CA GLN A 94 -3.33 2.84 -17.49
C GLN A 94 -2.51 1.55 -17.51
N LYS A 95 -1.18 1.62 -17.64
CA LYS A 95 -0.30 0.44 -17.52
C LYS A 95 -0.37 -0.19 -16.13
N LEU A 96 -0.32 0.63 -15.06
CA LEU A 96 -0.48 0.16 -13.69
C LEU A 96 -1.84 -0.51 -13.46
N LYS A 97 -2.92 0.10 -13.96
CA LYS A 97 -4.26 -0.46 -13.92
C LYS A 97 -4.35 -1.79 -14.66
N SER A 98 -3.75 -1.88 -15.85
CA SER A 98 -3.72 -3.10 -16.66
C SER A 98 -2.94 -4.22 -15.98
N ALA A 99 -1.85 -3.91 -15.28
CA ALA A 99 -1.10 -4.89 -14.50
C ALA A 99 -1.93 -5.56 -13.39
N LEU A 100 -2.98 -4.89 -12.90
CA LEU A 100 -3.87 -5.37 -11.84
C LEU A 100 -5.25 -5.84 -12.37
N VAL A 101 -5.38 -6.09 -13.68
CA VAL A 101 -6.67 -6.41 -14.33
C VAL A 101 -7.36 -7.66 -13.76
N ASN A 102 -6.59 -8.61 -13.23
CA ASN A 102 -7.12 -9.83 -12.60
C ASN A 102 -7.99 -9.52 -11.36
N TYR A 103 -7.81 -8.35 -10.77
CA TYR A 103 -8.55 -7.89 -9.58
C TYR A 103 -9.64 -6.85 -9.90
N LYS A 104 -10.00 -6.67 -11.18
CA LYS A 104 -11.01 -5.68 -11.62
C LYS A 104 -12.38 -5.85 -10.98
N ASN A 105 -12.71 -7.05 -10.49
CA ASN A 105 -13.98 -7.37 -9.83
C ASN A 105 -13.89 -7.33 -8.29
N CYS A 106 -12.72 -7.02 -7.72
CA CYS A 106 -12.57 -6.83 -6.29
C CYS A 106 -13.21 -5.53 -5.82
N THR A 107 -13.55 -5.44 -4.55
CA THR A 107 -14.20 -4.26 -3.96
C THR A 107 -13.36 -3.00 -4.18
N ASN A 108 -12.10 -3.06 -3.80
CA ASN A 108 -11.14 -1.99 -4.07
C ASN A 108 -9.75 -2.59 -4.35
N VAL A 109 -9.01 -1.92 -5.22
CA VAL A 109 -7.61 -2.23 -5.53
C VAL A 109 -6.81 -0.94 -5.43
N TYR A 110 -5.98 -0.84 -4.39
CA TYR A 110 -5.17 0.31 -4.10
C TYR A 110 -3.70 0.05 -4.41
N LEU A 111 -3.04 1.05 -4.93
CA LEU A 111 -1.60 1.07 -5.10
C LEU A 111 -1.03 2.25 -4.31
N TYR A 112 -0.08 1.97 -3.43
CA TYR A 112 0.71 2.95 -2.70
C TYR A 112 2.13 2.95 -3.24
N ALA A 113 2.77 4.10 -3.24
CA ALA A 113 4.16 4.23 -3.67
C ALA A 113 4.86 5.35 -2.90
N MET A 114 6.16 5.18 -2.66
CA MET A 114 7.00 6.25 -2.10
C MET A 114 8.46 6.07 -2.48
N ALA A 115 9.18 7.17 -2.55
CA ALA A 115 10.64 7.15 -2.61
C ALA A 115 11.20 6.73 -1.24
N VAL A 116 12.20 5.85 -1.24
CA VAL A 116 12.80 5.33 -0.01
C VAL A 116 14.23 5.87 0.09
N PRO A 117 14.47 6.87 0.98
CA PRO A 117 15.82 7.29 1.31
C PRO A 117 16.63 6.16 1.93
N GLU A 118 17.94 6.21 1.77
CA GLU A 118 18.84 5.25 2.40
C GLU A 118 18.68 5.26 3.93
N GLY A 119 18.62 4.07 4.52
CA GLY A 119 18.49 3.90 5.97
C GLY A 119 17.08 4.07 6.52
N LEU A 120 16.06 4.30 5.68
CA LEU A 120 14.68 4.39 6.15
C LEU A 120 14.13 2.99 6.48
N SER A 121 13.78 2.75 7.76
CA SER A 121 13.26 1.45 8.20
C SER A 121 11.90 1.11 7.56
N GLU A 122 11.60 -0.19 7.43
CA GLU A 122 10.35 -0.69 6.88
C GLU A 122 9.14 -0.20 7.67
N LEU A 123 9.22 -0.14 8.97
CA LEU A 123 8.15 0.41 9.82
C LEU A 123 7.87 1.87 9.50
N THR A 124 8.91 2.69 9.32
CA THR A 124 8.75 4.09 8.93
C THR A 124 8.14 4.21 7.54
N GLN A 125 8.54 3.35 6.59
CA GLN A 125 7.94 3.29 5.26
C GLN A 125 6.43 3.03 5.34
N VAL A 126 6.00 2.02 6.13
CA VAL A 126 4.57 1.72 6.32
C VAL A 126 3.83 2.89 6.95
N THR A 127 4.41 3.52 7.98
CA THR A 127 3.80 4.69 8.62
C THR A 127 3.60 5.84 7.63
N LEU A 128 4.60 6.13 6.80
CA LEU A 128 4.49 7.17 5.77
C LEU A 128 3.44 6.82 4.72
N LEU A 129 3.40 5.58 4.26
CA LEU A 129 2.42 5.12 3.28
C LEU A 129 0.99 5.20 3.80
N LEU A 130 0.73 4.80 5.03
CA LEU A 130 -0.63 4.75 5.57
C LEU A 130 -1.18 6.12 6.00
N TYR A 131 -0.34 6.98 6.57
CA TYR A 131 -0.82 8.23 7.20
C TYR A 131 -0.54 9.49 6.40
N TYR A 132 0.43 9.45 5.48
CA TYR A 132 0.92 10.66 4.80
C TYR A 132 0.91 10.56 3.29
N SER A 133 0.59 9.40 2.70
CA SER A 133 0.60 9.24 1.26
C SER A 133 -0.80 9.29 0.65
N SER A 134 -0.89 9.81 -0.58
CA SER A 134 -2.01 9.58 -1.47
C SER A 134 -1.80 8.28 -2.23
N TYR A 135 -2.85 7.48 -2.37
CA TYR A 135 -2.83 6.23 -3.12
C TYR A 135 -3.55 6.35 -4.45
N TYR A 136 -3.20 5.50 -5.39
CA TYR A 136 -3.94 5.35 -6.64
C TYR A 136 -4.95 4.21 -6.52
N THR A 137 -6.22 4.47 -6.84
CA THR A 137 -7.27 3.45 -6.90
C THR A 137 -7.36 2.92 -8.32
N ALA A 138 -6.82 1.71 -8.54
CA ALA A 138 -6.86 1.07 -9.85
C ALA A 138 -8.27 0.57 -10.20
N TYR A 139 -8.97 0.00 -9.24
CA TYR A 139 -10.36 -0.48 -9.37
C TYR A 139 -11.15 -0.19 -8.10
N THR A 140 -12.45 0.10 -8.27
CA THR A 140 -13.42 0.20 -7.19
C THR A 140 -14.78 -0.31 -7.69
N ASN A 141 -15.43 -1.18 -6.90
CA ASN A 141 -16.74 -1.78 -7.20
C ASN A 141 -17.65 -1.69 -5.97
N THR A 142 -17.59 -0.57 -5.25
CA THR A 142 -18.49 -0.33 -4.13
C THR A 142 -19.86 0.07 -4.64
N THR A 143 -20.84 -0.81 -4.51
CA THR A 143 -22.26 -0.55 -4.77
C THR A 143 -22.99 -0.36 -3.44
N GLY A 144 -23.08 0.88 -2.96
CA GLY A 144 -24.02 1.31 -1.92
C GLY A 144 -23.99 0.55 -0.60
N GLY A 145 -22.97 0.74 0.25
CA GLY A 145 -22.83 0.19 1.58
C GLY A 145 -21.40 -0.21 1.91
N LEU A 146 -21.12 -0.53 3.17
CA LEU A 146 -19.82 -1.12 3.54
C LEU A 146 -19.82 -2.58 3.07
N PRO A 147 -18.94 -2.94 2.10
CA PRO A 147 -18.91 -4.31 1.60
C PRO A 147 -18.41 -5.27 2.68
N THR A 148 -19.05 -6.44 2.77
CA THR A 148 -18.47 -7.55 3.51
C THR A 148 -17.27 -8.08 2.74
N LEU A 149 -16.12 -8.16 3.40
CA LEU A 149 -14.89 -8.67 2.80
C LEU A 149 -14.68 -10.13 3.17
N ASP A 150 -14.27 -10.92 2.17
CA ASP A 150 -13.78 -12.28 2.37
C ASP A 150 -12.32 -12.25 2.85
N SER A 151 -11.50 -11.44 2.19
CA SER A 151 -10.08 -11.33 2.52
C SER A 151 -9.47 -9.99 2.06
N ILE A 152 -8.31 -9.69 2.58
CA ILE A 152 -7.43 -8.62 2.08
C ILE A 152 -6.16 -9.27 1.55
N LYS A 153 -5.80 -8.96 0.30
CA LYS A 153 -4.50 -9.35 -0.26
C LYS A 153 -3.55 -8.17 -0.22
N CYS A 154 -2.31 -8.42 0.19
CA CYS A 154 -1.28 -7.39 0.29
C CYS A 154 0.04 -7.91 -0.25
N ALA A 155 0.69 -7.14 -1.10
CA ALA A 155 2.06 -7.40 -1.52
C ALA A 155 2.88 -6.12 -1.56
N SER A 156 4.16 -6.22 -1.28
CA SER A 156 5.09 -5.12 -1.40
C SER A 156 6.34 -5.49 -2.19
N THR A 157 6.97 -4.50 -2.79
CA THR A 157 8.28 -4.67 -3.43
C THR A 157 9.08 -3.37 -3.41
N LEU A 158 10.40 -3.51 -3.40
CA LEU A 158 11.34 -2.41 -3.54
C LEU A 158 11.94 -2.40 -4.95
N VAL A 159 11.79 -1.29 -5.66
CA VAL A 159 12.30 -1.16 -7.03
C VAL A 159 13.32 -0.03 -7.14
N LYS A 160 14.27 -0.16 -8.08
CA LYS A 160 15.23 0.89 -8.42
C LYS A 160 14.87 1.51 -9.77
N LYS A 161 14.70 2.82 -9.81
CA LYS A 161 14.46 3.59 -11.02
C LYS A 161 15.30 4.88 -10.96
N GLY A 162 16.09 5.17 -12.01
CA GLY A 162 16.90 6.39 -12.06
C GLY A 162 17.86 6.55 -10.87
N GLY A 163 18.43 5.46 -10.35
CA GLY A 163 19.36 5.48 -9.22
C GLY A 163 18.73 5.65 -7.84
N LYS A 164 17.41 5.82 -7.76
CA LYS A 164 16.64 5.92 -6.51
C LYS A 164 15.87 4.64 -6.22
N GLN A 165 15.55 4.41 -4.94
CA GLN A 165 14.72 3.30 -4.51
C GLN A 165 13.29 3.78 -4.26
N TYR A 166 12.32 2.90 -4.58
CA TYR A 166 10.90 3.16 -4.38
C TYR A 166 10.24 1.93 -3.80
N ARG A 167 9.43 2.13 -2.76
CA ARG A 167 8.54 1.11 -2.19
C ARG A 167 7.21 1.18 -2.94
N LEU A 168 6.75 0.03 -3.42
CA LEU A 168 5.41 -0.14 -3.97
C LEU A 168 4.64 -1.11 -3.09
N VAL A 169 3.37 -0.82 -2.86
CA VAL A 169 2.45 -1.70 -2.11
C VAL A 169 1.15 -1.79 -2.87
N VAL A 170 0.70 -3.01 -3.13
CA VAL A 170 -0.65 -3.30 -3.65
C VAL A 170 -1.50 -3.84 -2.51
N LEU A 171 -2.70 -3.30 -2.35
CA LEU A 171 -3.69 -3.75 -1.39
C LEU A 171 -5.01 -3.99 -2.11
N ILE A 172 -5.57 -5.19 -1.93
CA ILE A 172 -6.77 -5.64 -2.63
C ILE A 172 -7.80 -6.10 -1.60
N GLN A 173 -8.98 -5.51 -1.65
CA GLN A 173 -10.14 -5.89 -0.86
C GLN A 173 -11.01 -6.86 -1.67
N VAL A 174 -10.99 -8.13 -1.29
CA VAL A 174 -11.75 -9.18 -1.96
C VAL A 174 -13.16 -9.25 -1.36
N PRO A 175 -14.22 -9.13 -2.15
CA PRO A 175 -15.58 -9.20 -1.63
C PRO A 175 -15.92 -10.62 -1.17
N ALA A 176 -16.75 -10.75 -0.14
CA ALA A 176 -17.37 -12.03 0.19
C ALA A 176 -18.26 -12.50 -0.97
N ALA A 177 -18.31 -13.82 -1.18
CA ALA A 177 -19.24 -14.39 -2.14
C ALA A 177 -20.68 -14.08 -1.71
N SER A 178 -21.45 -13.50 -2.63
CA SER A 178 -22.89 -13.24 -2.44
C SER A 178 -23.74 -14.49 -2.64
#